data_d46eb38cfcd989a1bb9b4b4c7336ce10
#
_entry.id   d46eb38cfcd989a1bb9b4b4c7336ce10
#
_cell.length_a   1.000
_cell.length_b   1.000
_cell.length_c   1.000
_cell.angle_alpha   90.00
_cell.angle_beta   90.00
_cell.angle_gamma   90.00
#
_symmetry.space_group_name_H-M   'P 1'
#
loop_
_entity.id
_entity.type
_entity.pdbx_description
1 polymer ?
#
loop_
_entity_poly.entity_id
_entity_poly.type
_entity_poly.pdbx_seq_one_letter_code
_entity_poly.pdbx_strand_id
1 'polypeptide(L)'
;NLFLYTKMRNVAGLSTSEAQKSSDMFGKCRYLDEITGGRGVIFATGTPISNSMTEMYTLMRYLQYNTLQQKGLTHFDAWASTFGETTTAIELAPEGTGYRARTRFAKFFNLPELMAMFKEATDIKTSDQLHLPVPEAKFETVVVKPSDIQKDMVQALSKRAAEVHSGSVDPSVDNMLKITSDGRKIGLDQRLMNDALPDDPNSKLNACVNNVLRIWNDTEEQK
;
A
#
# COMPACT_ATOMS: atom_id res chain seq x y z
N ASN A 1 7.26 5.42 6.92
CA ASN A 1 6.88 5.04 8.31
C ASN A 1 7.81 5.67 9.36
N LEU A 2 8.40 6.78 9.01
CA LEU A 2 9.34 7.47 9.86
C LEU A 2 8.63 8.12 11.05
N PHE A 3 9.15 7.93 12.26
CA PHE A 3 8.72 8.61 13.49
C PHE A 3 7.27 8.38 13.93
N LEU A 4 6.70 7.23 13.61
CA LEU A 4 5.41 6.84 14.18
C LEU A 4 5.60 6.28 15.60
N TYR A 5 6.19 7.05 16.50
CA TYR A 5 6.19 6.72 17.93
C TYR A 5 4.76 6.85 18.44
N THR A 6 4.15 5.74 18.77
CA THR A 6 2.75 5.70 19.18
C THR A 6 2.53 4.78 20.35
N LYS A 7 1.65 5.20 21.26
CA LYS A 7 1.11 4.34 22.30
C LYS A 7 -0.07 3.49 21.81
N MET A 8 -0.55 3.75 20.60
CA MET A 8 -1.62 2.97 20.00
C MET A 8 -1.15 1.55 19.70
N ARG A 9 -1.88 0.58 20.22
CA ARG A 9 -1.61 -0.84 20.00
C ARG A 9 -2.72 -1.46 19.16
N ASN A 10 -2.37 -2.50 18.41
CA ASN A 10 -3.32 -3.27 17.59
C ASN A 10 -4.03 -2.45 16.48
N VAL A 11 -3.43 -1.36 16.02
CA VAL A 11 -3.90 -0.60 14.86
C VAL A 11 -3.08 -1.02 13.65
N ALA A 12 -3.75 -1.61 12.66
CA ALA A 12 -3.09 -2.05 11.44
C ALA A 12 -2.65 -0.85 10.57
N GLY A 13 -1.50 -0.99 9.93
CA GLY A 13 -0.91 0.06 9.09
C GLY A 13 0.00 1.03 9.84
N LEU A 14 0.11 0.89 11.16
CA LEU A 14 1.12 1.61 11.95
C LEU A 14 2.39 0.77 12.02
N SER A 15 3.38 1.10 11.21
CA SER A 15 4.72 0.52 11.30
C SER A 15 5.60 1.44 12.13
N THR A 16 6.15 0.92 13.21
CA THR A 16 7.08 1.63 14.09
C THR A 16 8.54 1.32 13.79
N SER A 17 8.81 0.53 12.74
CA SER A 17 10.18 0.23 12.34
C SER A 17 10.85 1.42 11.68
N GLU A 18 12.02 1.80 12.19
CA GLU A 18 12.83 2.88 11.65
C GLU A 18 13.90 2.32 10.71
N ALA A 19 14.04 2.96 9.55
CA ALA A 19 15.20 2.77 8.71
C ALA A 19 16.21 3.89 8.97
N GLN A 20 17.47 3.55 9.19
CA GLN A 20 18.54 4.52 9.44
C GLN A 20 18.62 5.61 8.36
N LYS A 21 18.43 5.25 7.10
CA LYS A 21 18.37 6.21 5.98
C LYS A 21 17.22 7.22 6.08
N SER A 22 16.15 6.87 6.75
CA SER A 22 15.00 7.77 6.93
C SER A 22 15.31 8.83 7.99
N SER A 23 15.97 8.46 9.07
CA SER A 23 16.43 9.39 10.11
C SER A 23 17.48 10.35 9.56
N ASP A 24 18.43 9.85 8.77
CA ASP A 24 19.45 10.65 8.08
C ASP A 24 18.82 11.66 7.11
N MET A 25 17.87 11.21 6.27
CA MET A 25 17.14 12.11 5.37
C MET A 25 16.38 13.19 6.12
N PHE A 26 15.70 12.84 7.21
CA PHE A 26 14.98 13.83 8.01
C PHE A 26 15.92 14.88 8.61
N GLY A 27 17.06 14.47 9.17
CA GLY A 27 18.07 15.40 9.69
C GLY A 27 18.58 16.37 8.63
N LYS A 28 18.86 15.87 7.41
CA LYS A 28 19.27 16.70 6.28
C LYS A 28 18.19 17.68 5.84
N CYS A 29 16.95 17.24 5.75
CA CYS A 29 15.82 18.12 5.42
C CYS A 29 15.64 19.22 6.48
N ARG A 30 15.74 18.88 7.77
CA ARG A 30 15.65 19.87 8.85
C ARG A 30 16.79 20.89 8.79
N TYR A 31 18.01 20.45 8.55
CA TYR A 31 19.15 21.34 8.38
C TYR A 31 18.97 22.29 7.18
N LEU A 32 18.49 21.77 6.03
CA LEU A 32 18.20 22.60 4.87
C LEU A 32 17.09 23.63 5.15
N ASP A 33 16.03 23.24 5.83
CA ASP A 33 14.96 24.16 6.23
C ASP A 33 15.49 25.28 7.11
N GLU A 34 16.37 24.97 8.06
CA GLU A 34 16.94 25.95 8.99
C GLU A 34 17.79 26.99 8.26
N ILE A 35 18.70 26.55 7.39
CA ILE A 35 19.63 27.47 6.68
C ILE A 35 18.94 28.22 5.53
N THR A 36 17.81 27.76 5.00
CA THR A 36 17.10 28.39 3.87
C THR A 36 15.80 29.09 4.27
N GLY A 37 15.46 29.08 5.56
CA GLY A 37 14.19 29.64 6.04
C GLY A 37 12.95 28.88 5.52
N GLY A 38 13.03 27.55 5.47
CA GLY A 38 11.92 26.68 5.08
C GLY A 38 11.73 26.52 3.56
N ARG A 39 12.75 26.78 2.75
CA ARG A 39 12.68 26.71 1.27
C ARG A 39 13.60 25.67 0.65
N GLY A 40 14.28 24.87 1.47
CA GLY A 40 15.35 23.98 1.00
C GLY A 40 14.88 22.63 0.49
N VAL A 41 13.60 22.26 0.68
CA VAL A 41 13.11 20.91 0.40
C VAL A 41 11.84 20.95 -0.44
N ILE A 42 11.84 20.21 -1.55
CA ILE A 42 10.69 20.05 -2.43
C ILE A 42 10.45 18.57 -2.65
N PHE A 43 9.22 18.12 -2.41
CA PHE A 43 8.76 16.77 -2.74
C PHE A 43 7.77 16.83 -3.90
N ALA A 44 7.98 15.97 -4.91
CA ALA A 44 7.07 15.82 -6.02
C ALA A 44 6.57 14.37 -6.08
N THR A 45 5.26 14.20 -6.11
CA THR A 45 4.62 12.87 -6.16
C THR A 45 3.24 12.96 -6.80
N GLY A 46 2.85 11.93 -7.56
CA GLY A 46 1.49 11.77 -8.04
C GLY A 46 0.56 11.10 -7.03
N THR A 47 1.10 10.53 -5.94
CA THR A 47 0.35 9.75 -4.94
C THR A 47 0.84 10.06 -3.54
N PRO A 48 0.49 11.24 -2.98
CA PRO A 48 0.99 11.65 -1.66
C PRO A 48 0.55 10.72 -0.52
N ILE A 49 -0.60 10.07 -0.68
CA ILE A 49 -1.16 9.09 0.26
C ILE A 49 -1.53 7.86 -0.56
N SER A 50 -0.78 6.77 -0.42
CA SER A 50 -0.99 5.54 -1.21
C SER A 50 -1.41 4.33 -0.38
N ASN A 51 -0.76 4.11 0.77
CA ASN A 51 -0.96 2.91 1.58
C ASN A 51 -1.58 3.17 2.95
N SER A 52 -1.35 4.33 3.52
CA SER A 52 -1.81 4.67 4.86
C SER A 52 -2.00 6.17 5.04
N MET A 53 -3.03 6.54 5.77
CA MET A 53 -3.27 7.93 6.19
C MET A 53 -2.09 8.55 6.96
N THR A 54 -1.26 7.71 7.58
CA THR A 54 -0.06 8.14 8.30
C THR A 54 1.01 8.76 7.40
N GLU A 55 0.94 8.49 6.09
CA GLU A 55 1.84 9.11 5.11
C GLU A 55 1.66 10.62 5.05
N MET A 56 0.44 11.12 5.25
CA MET A 56 0.18 12.56 5.34
C MET A 56 0.89 13.21 6.53
N TYR A 57 0.83 12.59 7.71
CA TYR A 57 1.59 13.05 8.85
C TYR A 57 3.09 13.07 8.57
N THR A 58 3.60 12.03 7.92
CA THR A 58 5.02 11.95 7.56
C THR A 58 5.42 13.09 6.63
N LEU A 59 4.63 13.38 5.60
CA LEU A 59 4.86 14.53 4.70
C LEU A 59 4.84 15.86 5.45
N MET A 60 3.84 16.06 6.32
CA MET A 60 3.76 17.28 7.14
C MET A 60 4.97 17.44 8.08
N ARG A 61 5.52 16.33 8.59
CA ARG A 61 6.76 16.39 9.40
C ARG A 61 7.96 16.88 8.62
N TYR A 62 8.06 16.52 7.34
CA TYR A 62 9.14 17.03 6.49
C TYR A 62 8.93 18.47 6.07
N LEU A 63 7.70 18.84 5.67
CA LEU A 63 7.42 20.09 4.99
C LEU A 63 6.87 21.20 5.90
N GLN A 64 6.27 20.83 7.04
CA GLN A 64 5.54 21.74 7.93
C GLN A 64 5.88 21.52 9.41
N TYR A 65 7.12 21.13 9.71
CA TYR A 65 7.50 20.81 11.09
C TYR A 65 7.24 21.97 12.06
N ASN A 66 7.55 23.20 11.67
CA ASN A 66 7.34 24.37 12.50
C ASN A 66 5.84 24.63 12.76
N THR A 67 4.99 24.46 11.77
CA THR A 67 3.51 24.55 11.92
C THR A 67 3.01 23.47 12.88
N LEU A 68 3.48 22.23 12.74
CA LEU A 68 3.13 21.15 13.66
C LEU A 68 3.59 21.47 15.10
N GLN A 69 4.77 22.04 15.26
CA GLN A 69 5.30 22.44 16.57
C GLN A 69 4.44 23.53 17.22
N GLN A 70 4.11 24.57 16.50
CA GLN A 70 3.25 25.67 16.98
C GLN A 70 1.86 25.19 17.41
N LYS A 71 1.33 24.18 16.72
CA LYS A 71 0.00 23.59 17.01
C LYS A 71 0.05 22.43 18.02
N GLY A 72 1.21 22.04 18.52
CA GLY A 72 1.36 20.92 19.46
C GLY A 72 1.16 19.54 18.81
N LEU A 73 1.30 19.43 17.49
CA LEU A 73 1.01 18.24 16.67
C LEU A 73 2.28 17.51 16.21
N THR A 74 3.43 17.76 16.81
CA THR A 74 4.72 17.13 16.45
C THR A 74 4.77 15.64 16.77
N HIS A 75 4.00 15.19 17.75
CA HIS A 75 3.89 13.78 18.08
C HIS A 75 2.73 13.13 17.31
N PHE A 76 2.97 11.93 16.78
CA PHE A 76 1.98 11.22 15.99
C PHE A 76 0.65 11.03 16.73
N ASP A 77 0.68 10.66 18.01
CA ASP A 77 -0.54 10.44 18.79
C ASP A 77 -1.39 11.72 18.93
N ALA A 78 -0.76 12.88 19.05
CA ALA A 78 -1.46 14.18 19.09
C ALA A 78 -2.09 14.50 17.74
N TRP A 79 -1.35 14.31 16.64
CA TRP A 79 -1.88 14.50 15.29
C TRP A 79 -3.00 13.51 14.99
N ALA A 80 -2.81 12.24 15.33
CA ALA A 80 -3.77 11.17 15.07
C ALA A 80 -5.08 11.35 15.87
N SER A 81 -5.01 11.84 17.12
CA SER A 81 -6.20 12.14 17.91
C SER A 81 -6.98 13.34 17.38
N THR A 82 -6.34 14.24 16.66
CA THR A 82 -6.97 15.43 16.07
C THR A 82 -7.58 15.16 14.71
N PHE A 83 -6.94 14.32 13.89
CA PHE A 83 -7.28 14.16 12.48
C PHE A 83 -7.60 12.72 12.04
N GLY A 84 -7.39 11.73 12.90
CA GLY A 84 -7.55 10.33 12.55
C GLY A 84 -8.70 9.68 13.30
N GLU A 85 -9.50 8.91 12.58
CA GLU A 85 -10.51 8.03 13.16
C GLU A 85 -10.14 6.57 12.90
N THR A 86 -10.14 5.76 13.96
CA THR A 86 -9.93 4.33 13.84
C THR A 86 -11.27 3.62 13.71
N THR A 87 -11.34 2.68 12.77
CA THR A 87 -12.51 1.80 12.63
C THR A 87 -12.09 0.36 12.81
N THR A 88 -12.94 -0.43 13.49
CA THR A 88 -12.76 -1.87 13.62
C THR A 88 -13.72 -2.57 12.68
N ALA A 89 -13.18 -3.36 11.75
CA ALA A 89 -13.94 -4.18 10.83
C ALA A 89 -13.68 -5.66 11.08
N ILE A 90 -14.69 -6.48 10.82
CA ILE A 90 -14.55 -7.94 10.80
C ILE A 90 -14.08 -8.33 9.41
N GLU A 91 -12.93 -8.96 9.32
CA GLU A 91 -12.31 -9.40 8.08
C GLU A 91 -12.15 -10.91 8.07
N LEU A 92 -12.16 -11.51 6.89
CA LEU A 92 -11.77 -12.91 6.72
C LEU A 92 -10.31 -13.07 7.16
N ALA A 93 -10.04 -14.08 7.97
CA ALA A 93 -8.67 -14.38 8.38
C ALA A 93 -7.81 -14.77 7.16
N PRO A 94 -6.50 -14.44 7.15
CA PRO A 94 -5.61 -14.76 6.02
C PRO A 94 -5.55 -16.26 5.68
N GLU A 95 -5.84 -17.10 6.66
CA GLU A 95 -5.91 -18.54 6.53
C GLU A 95 -7.10 -19.02 5.69
N GLY A 96 -8.02 -18.11 5.36
CA GLY A 96 -9.26 -18.42 4.62
C GLY A 96 -10.34 -19.08 5.47
N THR A 97 -10.09 -19.26 6.75
CA THR A 97 -11.02 -19.89 7.71
C THR A 97 -11.28 -18.98 8.90
N GLY A 98 -12.54 -18.62 9.13
CA GLY A 98 -12.93 -17.76 10.25
C GLY A 98 -12.77 -16.27 9.97
N TYR A 99 -13.14 -15.48 10.97
CA TYR A 99 -13.14 -14.02 10.93
C TYR A 99 -12.34 -13.45 12.09
N ARG A 100 -11.69 -12.31 11.86
CA ARG A 100 -10.98 -11.56 12.89
C ARG A 100 -11.39 -10.09 12.88
N ALA A 101 -11.46 -9.50 14.05
CA ALA A 101 -11.60 -8.05 14.20
C ALA A 101 -10.26 -7.37 13.93
N ARG A 102 -10.25 -6.36 13.08
CA ARG A 102 -9.05 -5.57 12.80
C ARG A 102 -9.34 -4.09 12.82
N THR A 103 -8.61 -3.37 13.65
CA THR A 103 -8.69 -1.91 13.78
C THR A 103 -7.68 -1.27 12.84
N ARG A 104 -8.12 -0.27 12.09
CA ARG A 104 -7.27 0.54 11.19
C ARG A 104 -7.61 2.01 11.32
N PHE A 105 -6.63 2.87 11.00
CA PHE A 105 -6.95 4.24 10.61
C PHE A 105 -7.67 4.19 9.25
N ALA A 106 -8.97 4.51 9.24
CA ALA A 106 -9.79 4.35 8.05
C ALA A 106 -10.38 5.66 7.56
N LYS A 107 -10.49 6.67 8.41
CA LYS A 107 -11.09 7.95 8.06
C LYS A 107 -10.29 9.12 8.61
N PHE A 108 -10.33 10.22 7.90
CA PHE A 108 -9.90 11.49 8.43
C PHE A 108 -11.07 12.15 9.20
N PHE A 109 -10.76 12.59 10.38
CA PHE A 109 -11.60 13.49 11.17
C PHE A 109 -11.10 14.92 10.95
N ASN A 110 -11.99 15.91 11.09
CA ASN A 110 -11.64 17.32 10.91
C ASN A 110 -10.84 17.62 9.62
N LEU A 111 -11.28 16.99 8.52
CA LEU A 111 -10.62 17.08 7.22
C LEU A 111 -10.45 18.53 6.71
N PRO A 112 -11.41 19.47 6.88
CA PRO A 112 -11.24 20.85 6.42
C PRO A 112 -10.02 21.54 7.03
N GLU A 113 -9.77 21.40 8.33
CA GLU A 113 -8.61 22.00 8.99
C GLU A 113 -7.32 21.33 8.56
N LEU A 114 -7.31 19.98 8.49
CA LEU A 114 -6.16 19.23 8.00
C LEU A 114 -5.77 19.65 6.58
N MET A 115 -6.75 19.80 5.69
CA MET A 115 -6.50 20.22 4.30
C MET A 115 -6.08 21.68 4.21
N ALA A 116 -6.61 22.57 5.06
CA ALA A 116 -6.16 23.94 5.12
C ALA A 116 -4.68 24.01 5.51
N MET A 117 -4.28 23.28 6.56
CA MET A 117 -2.88 23.19 6.98
C MET A 117 -1.99 22.60 5.87
N PHE A 118 -2.43 21.50 5.26
CA PHE A 118 -1.62 20.82 4.24
C PHE A 118 -1.39 21.70 3.00
N LYS A 119 -2.38 22.47 2.59
CA LYS A 119 -2.31 23.39 1.46
C LYS A 119 -1.36 24.57 1.68
N GLU A 120 -1.00 24.92 2.93
CA GLU A 120 -0.01 25.96 3.19
C GLU A 120 1.38 25.64 2.62
N ALA A 121 1.72 24.35 2.51
CA ALA A 121 3.02 23.88 2.03
C ALA A 121 2.94 23.01 0.77
N THR A 122 1.75 22.87 0.14
CA THR A 122 1.57 21.99 -1.02
C THR A 122 0.82 22.70 -2.15
N ASP A 123 1.32 22.55 -3.37
CA ASP A 123 0.57 22.84 -4.61
C ASP A 123 -0.07 21.53 -5.11
N ILE A 124 -1.40 21.48 -5.04
CA ILE A 124 -2.18 20.29 -5.42
C ILE A 124 -2.88 20.58 -6.76
N LYS A 125 -2.58 19.74 -7.75
CA LYS A 125 -3.26 19.76 -9.04
C LYS A 125 -3.90 18.39 -9.25
N THR A 126 -5.22 18.38 -9.46
CA THR A 126 -5.97 17.18 -9.86
C THR A 126 -5.93 17.00 -11.37
N SER A 127 -6.20 15.78 -11.85
CA SER A 127 -6.25 15.49 -13.29
C SER A 127 -7.19 16.42 -14.05
N ASP A 128 -8.33 16.76 -13.47
CA ASP A 128 -9.32 17.65 -14.07
C ASP A 128 -8.79 19.08 -14.23
N GLN A 129 -7.95 19.54 -13.31
CA GLN A 129 -7.34 20.87 -13.36
C GLN A 129 -6.19 20.95 -14.37
N LEU A 130 -5.54 19.82 -14.65
CA LEU A 130 -4.42 19.77 -15.57
C LEU A 130 -4.82 19.71 -17.03
N HIS A 131 -6.07 19.36 -17.35
CA HIS A 131 -6.58 19.22 -18.73
C HIS A 131 -5.64 18.43 -19.64
N LEU A 132 -5.04 17.35 -19.09
CA LEU A 132 -4.12 16.52 -19.85
C LEU A 132 -4.86 15.82 -21.00
N PRO A 133 -4.21 15.63 -22.15
CA PRO A 133 -4.77 14.85 -23.25
C PRO A 133 -4.74 13.37 -22.86
N VAL A 134 -5.75 12.94 -22.12
CA VAL A 134 -5.90 11.54 -21.71
C VAL A 134 -6.77 10.82 -22.74
N PRO A 135 -6.31 9.69 -23.29
CA PRO A 135 -7.11 8.90 -24.21
C PRO A 135 -8.36 8.35 -23.53
N GLU A 136 -9.44 8.22 -24.28
CA GLU A 136 -10.64 7.56 -23.82
C GLU A 136 -10.31 6.09 -23.51
N ALA A 137 -10.61 5.63 -22.29
CA ALA A 137 -10.30 4.29 -21.83
C ALA A 137 -11.55 3.41 -21.82
N LYS A 138 -11.48 2.26 -22.47
CA LYS A 138 -12.48 1.20 -22.39
C LYS A 138 -11.98 0.14 -21.41
N PHE A 139 -12.73 -0.07 -20.33
CA PHE A 139 -12.40 -1.05 -19.31
C PHE A 139 -13.14 -2.36 -19.57
N GLU A 140 -12.38 -3.45 -19.74
CA GLU A 140 -12.91 -4.80 -19.88
C GLU A 140 -12.36 -5.69 -18.76
N THR A 141 -13.23 -6.41 -18.08
CA THR A 141 -12.83 -7.37 -17.04
C THR A 141 -12.85 -8.78 -17.60
N VAL A 142 -11.67 -9.40 -17.71
CA VAL A 142 -11.52 -10.80 -18.12
C VAL A 142 -11.41 -11.66 -16.88
N VAL A 143 -12.40 -12.54 -16.67
CA VAL A 143 -12.44 -13.46 -15.52
C VAL A 143 -12.07 -14.85 -15.98
N VAL A 144 -11.06 -15.43 -15.33
CA VAL A 144 -10.62 -16.83 -15.56
C VAL A 144 -10.92 -17.70 -14.34
N LYS A 145 -11.23 -18.96 -14.57
CA LYS A 145 -11.47 -19.93 -13.49
C LYS A 145 -10.16 -20.62 -13.10
N PRO A 146 -9.92 -20.87 -11.80
CA PRO A 146 -8.73 -21.60 -11.37
C PRO A 146 -8.80 -23.08 -11.82
N SER A 147 -7.65 -23.65 -12.17
CA SER A 147 -7.49 -25.08 -12.40
C SER A 147 -7.66 -25.86 -11.07
N ASP A 148 -7.87 -27.17 -11.15
CA ASP A 148 -7.97 -28.00 -9.95
C ASP A 148 -6.61 -28.04 -9.21
N ILE A 149 -5.49 -28.04 -9.94
CA ILE A 149 -4.16 -27.92 -9.37
C ILE A 149 -4.00 -26.61 -8.57
N GLN A 150 -4.47 -25.49 -9.11
CA GLN A 150 -4.44 -24.20 -8.38
C GLN A 150 -5.30 -24.25 -7.11
N LYS A 151 -6.47 -24.89 -7.15
CA LYS A 151 -7.32 -25.06 -5.96
C LYS A 151 -6.62 -25.84 -4.86
N ASP A 152 -5.97 -26.96 -5.22
CA ASP A 152 -5.21 -27.78 -4.28
C ASP A 152 -4.03 -27.01 -3.68
N MET A 153 -3.32 -26.24 -4.51
CA MET A 153 -2.24 -25.38 -4.04
C MET A 153 -2.73 -24.30 -3.06
N VAL A 154 -3.88 -23.68 -3.31
CA VAL A 154 -4.48 -22.71 -2.40
C VAL A 154 -4.87 -23.35 -1.07
N GLN A 155 -5.38 -24.57 -1.07
CA GLN A 155 -5.64 -25.32 0.16
C GLN A 155 -4.34 -25.62 0.94
N ALA A 156 -3.26 -25.96 0.25
CA ALA A 156 -1.95 -26.15 0.87
C ALA A 156 -1.42 -24.83 1.49
N LEU A 157 -1.61 -23.69 0.81
CA LEU A 157 -1.27 -22.37 1.38
C LEU A 157 -2.06 -22.07 2.65
N SER A 158 -3.35 -22.40 2.67
CA SER A 158 -4.20 -22.20 3.84
C SER A 158 -3.71 -22.99 5.05
N LYS A 159 -3.27 -24.25 4.85
CA LYS A 159 -2.67 -25.08 5.92
C LYS A 159 -1.37 -24.47 6.44
N ARG A 160 -0.48 -24.07 5.54
CA ARG A 160 0.77 -23.38 5.89
C ARG A 160 0.52 -22.11 6.69
N ALA A 161 -0.48 -21.31 6.28
CA ALA A 161 -0.86 -20.08 6.98
C ALA A 161 -1.34 -20.36 8.41
N ALA A 162 -2.11 -21.42 8.62
CA ALA A 162 -2.55 -21.85 9.94
C ALA A 162 -1.37 -22.31 10.83
N GLU A 163 -0.40 -23.05 10.28
CA GLU A 163 0.81 -23.49 10.98
C GLU A 163 1.69 -22.29 11.39
N VAL A 164 1.89 -21.32 10.51
CA VAL A 164 2.60 -20.08 10.82
C VAL A 164 1.87 -19.28 11.89
N HIS A 165 0.55 -19.21 11.82
CA HIS A 165 -0.26 -18.49 12.81
C HIS A 165 -0.21 -19.14 14.20
N SER A 166 -0.17 -20.48 14.27
CA SER A 166 -0.03 -21.20 15.53
C SER A 166 1.38 -21.13 16.15
N GLY A 167 2.35 -20.59 15.41
CA GLY A 167 3.74 -20.53 15.84
C GLY A 167 4.47 -21.88 15.80
N SER A 168 3.91 -22.88 15.11
CA SER A 168 4.50 -24.21 14.99
C SER A 168 5.64 -24.30 13.98
N VAL A 169 5.87 -23.26 13.19
CA VAL A 169 6.92 -23.20 12.15
C VAL A 169 7.86 -22.03 12.42
N ASP A 170 9.17 -22.28 12.30
CA ASP A 170 10.17 -21.22 12.42
C ASP A 170 9.99 -20.18 11.31
N PRO A 171 9.95 -18.87 11.62
CA PRO A 171 9.77 -17.80 10.64
C PRO A 171 10.83 -17.77 9.53
N SER A 172 12.02 -18.35 9.76
CA SER A 172 13.06 -18.48 8.73
C SER A 172 12.75 -19.58 7.71
N VAL A 173 11.96 -20.59 8.09
CA VAL A 173 11.53 -21.68 7.21
C VAL A 173 10.30 -21.28 6.40
N ASP A 174 9.25 -20.79 7.08
CA ASP A 174 8.04 -20.29 6.43
C ASP A 174 7.42 -19.12 7.21
N ASN A 175 6.78 -18.21 6.48
CA ASN A 175 6.17 -17.01 7.06
C ASN A 175 5.08 -16.46 6.13
N MET A 176 4.23 -15.55 6.66
CA MET A 176 3.13 -14.97 5.90
C MET A 176 3.56 -14.20 4.65
N LEU A 177 4.78 -13.63 4.61
CA LEU A 177 5.29 -12.93 3.43
C LEU A 177 5.56 -13.93 2.28
N LYS A 178 6.20 -15.07 2.61
CA LYS A 178 6.46 -16.15 1.66
C LYS A 178 5.16 -16.75 1.14
N ILE A 179 4.21 -17.07 2.03
CA ILE A 179 2.89 -17.60 1.67
C ILE A 179 2.13 -16.63 0.77
N THR A 180 2.15 -15.33 1.06
CA THR A 180 1.51 -14.30 0.23
C THR A 180 2.18 -14.20 -1.15
N SER A 181 3.50 -14.30 -1.21
CA SER A 181 4.25 -14.33 -2.48
C SER A 181 3.89 -15.54 -3.32
N ASP A 182 3.84 -16.73 -2.70
CA ASP A 182 3.44 -17.97 -3.36
C ASP A 182 1.99 -17.89 -3.87
N GLY A 183 1.08 -17.33 -3.07
CA GLY A 183 -0.31 -17.11 -3.48
C GLY A 183 -0.45 -16.19 -4.71
N ARG A 184 0.39 -15.16 -4.81
CA ARG A 184 0.42 -14.31 -6.00
C ARG A 184 0.88 -15.07 -7.24
N LYS A 185 1.91 -15.92 -7.11
CA LYS A 185 2.39 -16.78 -8.19
C LYS A 185 1.33 -17.75 -8.66
N ILE A 186 0.70 -18.49 -7.72
CA ILE A 186 -0.38 -19.44 -8.02
C ILE A 186 -1.54 -18.72 -8.71
N GLY A 187 -1.89 -17.51 -8.26
CA GLY A 187 -2.96 -16.72 -8.85
C GLY A 187 -2.70 -16.22 -10.27
N LEU A 188 -1.45 -16.25 -10.75
CA LEU A 188 -1.08 -15.93 -12.13
C LEU A 188 -1.00 -17.17 -12.98
N ASP A 189 -0.14 -18.13 -12.60
CA ASP A 189 0.11 -19.37 -13.33
C ASP A 189 0.75 -20.39 -12.37
N GLN A 190 0.26 -21.62 -12.38
CA GLN A 190 0.75 -22.71 -11.52
C GLN A 190 2.21 -23.06 -11.77
N ARG A 191 2.72 -22.86 -12.99
CA ARG A 191 4.13 -23.11 -13.36
C ARG A 191 5.11 -22.18 -12.68
N LEU A 192 4.66 -21.01 -12.15
CA LEU A 192 5.50 -20.12 -11.34
C LEU A 192 5.87 -20.72 -9.98
N MET A 193 5.17 -21.78 -9.56
CA MET A 193 5.51 -22.55 -8.36
C MET A 193 6.37 -23.77 -8.69
N ASN A 194 6.08 -24.42 -9.79
CA ASN A 194 6.81 -25.57 -10.28
C ASN A 194 6.67 -25.63 -11.80
N ASP A 195 7.76 -25.46 -12.51
CA ASP A 195 7.85 -25.42 -13.98
C ASP A 195 7.56 -26.76 -14.66
N ALA A 196 7.61 -27.86 -13.89
CA ALA A 196 7.22 -29.20 -14.37
C ALA A 196 5.69 -29.40 -14.47
N LEU A 197 4.88 -28.46 -13.93
CA LEU A 197 3.43 -28.53 -14.02
C LEU A 197 2.94 -28.25 -15.46
N PRO A 198 1.80 -28.86 -15.87
CA PRO A 198 1.25 -28.61 -17.18
C PRO A 198 0.81 -27.15 -17.35
N ASP A 199 0.84 -26.69 -18.59
CA ASP A 199 0.22 -25.41 -18.94
C ASP A 199 -1.29 -25.47 -18.74
N ASP A 200 -1.84 -24.42 -18.12
CA ASP A 200 -3.28 -24.21 -18.06
C ASP A 200 -3.66 -23.12 -19.08
N PRO A 201 -4.30 -23.48 -20.21
CA PRO A 201 -4.72 -22.51 -21.23
C PRO A 201 -5.62 -21.41 -20.70
N ASN A 202 -6.29 -21.64 -19.57
CA ASN A 202 -7.17 -20.68 -18.92
C ASN A 202 -6.48 -19.91 -17.79
N SER A 203 -5.15 -20.01 -17.64
CA SER A 203 -4.42 -19.21 -16.65
C SER A 203 -4.56 -17.71 -16.93
N LYS A 204 -4.42 -16.89 -15.90
CA LYS A 204 -4.41 -15.43 -16.06
C LYS A 204 -3.31 -14.95 -17.00
N LEU A 205 -2.18 -15.65 -16.98
CA LEU A 205 -1.06 -15.35 -17.86
C LEU A 205 -1.45 -15.58 -19.33
N ASN A 206 -2.00 -16.75 -19.64
CA ASN A 206 -2.42 -17.08 -21.01
C ASN A 206 -3.58 -16.18 -21.47
N ALA A 207 -4.54 -15.88 -20.62
CA ALA A 207 -5.61 -14.92 -20.93
C ALA A 207 -5.04 -13.52 -21.25
N CYS A 208 -4.03 -13.06 -20.48
CA CYS A 208 -3.35 -11.80 -20.75
C CYS A 208 -2.61 -11.82 -22.09
N VAL A 209 -1.83 -12.88 -22.37
CA VAL A 209 -1.09 -13.03 -23.63
C VAL A 209 -2.06 -13.05 -24.83
N ASN A 210 -3.15 -13.82 -24.74
CA ASN A 210 -4.16 -13.87 -25.80
C ASN A 210 -4.81 -12.51 -26.04
N ASN A 211 -5.10 -11.77 -24.98
CA ASN A 211 -5.67 -10.42 -25.11
C ASN A 211 -4.68 -9.43 -25.73
N VAL A 212 -3.41 -9.46 -25.33
CA VAL A 212 -2.35 -8.64 -25.93
C VAL A 212 -2.19 -8.96 -27.40
N LEU A 213 -2.15 -10.24 -27.76
CA LEU A 213 -2.02 -10.68 -29.15
C LEU A 213 -3.21 -10.26 -30.01
N ARG A 214 -4.44 -10.38 -29.45
CA ARG A 214 -5.64 -9.89 -30.14
C ARG A 214 -5.56 -8.40 -30.42
N ILE A 215 -5.26 -7.60 -29.39
CA ILE A 215 -5.13 -6.15 -29.55
C ILE A 215 -4.03 -5.79 -30.54
N TRP A 216 -2.90 -6.46 -30.47
CA TRP A 216 -1.78 -6.28 -31.40
C TRP A 216 -2.22 -6.49 -32.86
N ASN A 217 -2.95 -7.58 -33.13
CA ASN A 217 -3.44 -7.88 -34.48
C ASN A 217 -4.53 -6.90 -34.93
N ASP A 218 -5.47 -6.54 -34.05
CA ASP A 218 -6.56 -5.63 -34.35
C ASP A 218 -6.09 -4.18 -34.62
N THR A 219 -4.90 -3.82 -34.14
CA THR A 219 -4.31 -2.48 -34.30
C THR A 219 -3.13 -2.46 -35.27
N GLU A 220 -3.02 -3.44 -36.17
CA GLU A 220 -1.89 -3.56 -37.09
C GLU A 220 -1.69 -2.32 -37.97
N GLU A 221 -2.77 -1.70 -38.42
CA GLU A 221 -2.74 -0.50 -39.26
C GLU A 221 -2.37 0.79 -38.48
N GLN A 222 -2.29 0.74 -37.15
CA GLN A 222 -1.98 1.88 -36.27
C GLN A 222 -0.55 1.87 -35.73
N LYS A 223 0.29 0.97 -36.23
CA LYS A 223 1.68 0.80 -35.76
C LYS A 223 2.64 1.76 -36.45
#